data_c6f3ee18e7148a3af3fa96ae4483ea3d
#
_entry.id   c6f3ee18e7148a3af3fa96ae4483ea3d
#
_cell.length_a   1.000
_cell.length_b   1.000
_cell.length_c   1.000
_cell.angle_alpha   90.00
_cell.angle_beta   90.00
_cell.angle_gamma   90.00
#
_symmetry.space_group_name_H-M   'P 1'
#
loop_
_entity.id
_entity.type
_entity.pdbx_description
1 polymer ?
#
loop_
_entity_poly.entity_id
_entity_poly.type
_entity_poly.pdbx_seq_one_letter_code
_entity_poly.pdbx_strand_id
1 'polypeptide(L)'
;MMQPLEKPLRNQLEKTVIDARDLAEKAARAALEELGVDEPAPFAHLSEVQRDLRRRLRLHGRQLGDPLNGGKEEHMDRLVEEVAYEHWHRMLFARFLAENDLLMYPDPEGPVAVSLVDCEDLAADEDAANGWELAASYAA
;
A
#
# COMPACT_ATOMS: atom_id res chain seq x y z
N MET A 1 -2.35 18.56 -27.86
CA MET A 1 -3.70 18.58 -27.24
C MET A 1 -4.11 17.15 -26.92
N MET A 2 -4.38 16.86 -25.66
CA MET A 2 -4.88 15.56 -25.27
C MET A 2 -6.33 15.38 -25.72
N GLN A 3 -6.60 14.30 -26.46
CA GLN A 3 -7.97 13.93 -26.78
C GLN A 3 -8.60 13.28 -25.56
N PRO A 4 -9.88 13.59 -25.25
CA PRO A 4 -10.58 12.90 -24.18
C PRO A 4 -10.74 11.42 -24.51
N LEU A 5 -10.69 10.58 -23.48
CA LEU A 5 -10.91 9.15 -23.63
C LEU A 5 -12.31 8.88 -24.19
N GLU A 6 -12.40 7.91 -25.08
CA GLU A 6 -13.68 7.43 -25.56
C GLU A 6 -14.52 6.88 -24.40
N LYS A 7 -15.84 7.06 -24.49
CA LYS A 7 -16.78 6.69 -23.43
C LYS A 7 -16.64 5.22 -22.96
N PRO A 8 -16.53 4.22 -23.85
CA PRO A 8 -16.36 2.83 -23.41
C PRO A 8 -15.06 2.62 -22.60
N LEU A 9 -13.97 3.24 -23.03
CA LEU A 9 -12.69 3.14 -22.35
C LEU A 9 -12.72 3.86 -20.99
N ARG A 10 -13.39 5.01 -20.92
CA ARG A 10 -13.59 5.75 -19.67
C ARG A 10 -14.39 4.94 -18.67
N ASN A 11 -15.49 4.31 -19.10
CA ASN A 11 -16.31 3.46 -18.23
C ASN A 11 -15.53 2.25 -17.74
N GLN A 12 -14.71 1.66 -18.58
CA GLN A 12 -13.84 0.53 -18.20
C GLN A 12 -12.79 0.96 -17.18
N LEU A 13 -12.17 2.11 -17.37
CA LEU A 13 -11.20 2.68 -16.45
C LEU A 13 -11.84 2.96 -15.08
N GLU A 14 -13.00 3.60 -15.08
CA GLU A 14 -13.74 3.89 -13.85
C GLU A 14 -14.08 2.62 -13.07
N LYS A 15 -14.59 1.59 -13.74
CA LYS A 15 -14.87 0.31 -13.13
C LYS A 15 -13.61 -0.33 -12.55
N THR A 16 -12.51 -0.32 -13.30
CA THR A 16 -11.24 -0.89 -12.86
C THR A 16 -10.72 -0.18 -11.61
N VAL A 17 -10.82 1.14 -11.55
CA VAL A 17 -10.41 1.93 -10.38
C VAL A 17 -11.25 1.58 -9.16
N ILE A 18 -12.58 1.46 -9.31
CA ILE A 18 -13.49 1.09 -8.23
C ILE A 18 -13.17 -0.33 -7.72
N ASP A 19 -13.02 -1.29 -8.61
CA ASP A 19 -12.71 -2.67 -8.26
C ASP A 19 -11.34 -2.79 -7.55
N ALA A 20 -10.35 -2.06 -8.02
CA ALA A 20 -9.01 -2.02 -7.41
C ALA A 20 -9.05 -1.41 -6.01
N ARG A 21 -9.82 -0.35 -5.82
CA ARG A 21 -9.99 0.30 -4.51
C ARG A 21 -10.67 -0.64 -3.52
N ASP A 22 -11.73 -1.32 -3.93
CA ASP A 22 -12.45 -2.28 -3.08
C ASP A 22 -11.53 -3.44 -2.67
N LEU A 23 -10.72 -3.94 -3.59
CA LEU A 23 -9.74 -5.00 -3.31
C LEU A 23 -8.67 -4.52 -2.34
N ALA A 24 -8.15 -3.31 -2.53
CA ALA A 24 -7.15 -2.71 -1.64
C ALA A 24 -7.70 -2.51 -0.22
N GLU A 25 -8.94 -2.06 -0.08
CA GLU A 25 -9.60 -1.90 1.22
C GLU A 25 -9.79 -3.25 1.94
N LYS A 26 -10.19 -4.29 1.22
CA LYS A 26 -10.31 -5.63 1.79
C LYS A 26 -8.96 -6.17 2.26
N ALA A 27 -7.93 -6.01 1.46
CA ALA A 27 -6.58 -6.45 1.82
C ALA A 27 -6.02 -5.68 3.02
N ALA A 28 -6.20 -4.37 3.06
CA ALA A 28 -5.78 -3.53 4.17
C ALA A 28 -6.51 -3.93 5.46
N ARG A 29 -7.82 -4.14 5.39
CA ARG A 29 -8.61 -4.57 6.54
C ARG A 29 -8.13 -5.93 7.07
N ALA A 30 -7.92 -6.90 6.21
CA ALA A 30 -7.42 -8.23 6.60
C ALA A 30 -6.06 -8.13 7.29
N ALA A 31 -5.13 -7.34 6.76
CA ALA A 31 -3.81 -7.15 7.35
C ALA A 31 -3.88 -6.46 8.73
N LEU A 32 -4.72 -5.45 8.88
CA LEU A 32 -4.90 -4.73 10.15
C LEU A 32 -5.59 -5.63 11.19
N GLU A 33 -6.57 -6.44 10.79
CA GLU A 33 -7.22 -7.41 11.66
C GLU A 33 -6.25 -8.50 12.13
N GLU A 34 -5.40 -8.99 11.24
CA GLU A 34 -4.36 -9.97 11.58
C GLU A 34 -3.38 -9.41 12.62
N LEU A 35 -3.05 -8.13 12.53
CA LEU A 35 -2.23 -7.44 13.53
C LEU A 35 -3.01 -7.10 14.82
N GLY A 36 -4.33 -7.24 14.80
CA GLY A 36 -5.18 -6.94 15.96
C GLY A 36 -5.36 -5.45 16.24
N VAL A 37 -5.32 -4.61 15.20
CA VAL A 37 -5.46 -3.15 15.36
C VAL A 37 -6.85 -2.77 15.89
N ASP A 38 -7.88 -3.52 15.53
CA ASP A 38 -9.26 -3.33 15.99
C ASP A 38 -9.57 -4.00 17.32
N GLU A 39 -8.59 -4.65 17.94
CA GLU A 39 -8.76 -5.30 19.25
C GLU A 39 -8.28 -4.38 20.37
N PRO A 40 -8.94 -4.37 21.53
CA PRO A 40 -8.55 -3.51 22.66
C PRO A 40 -7.20 -3.89 23.27
N ALA A 41 -6.80 -5.15 23.17
CA ALA A 41 -5.53 -5.65 23.68
C ALA A 41 -4.73 -6.36 22.59
N PRO A 42 -3.38 -6.32 22.63
CA PRO A 42 -2.57 -7.01 21.64
C PRO A 42 -2.68 -8.53 21.77
N PHE A 43 -2.62 -9.23 20.64
CA PHE A 43 -2.53 -10.69 20.64
C PHE A 43 -1.22 -11.16 21.26
N ALA A 44 -1.26 -12.29 21.98
CA ALA A 44 -0.11 -12.83 22.69
C ALA A 44 1.06 -13.23 21.77
N HIS A 45 0.74 -13.64 20.52
CA HIS A 45 1.74 -14.13 19.57
C HIS A 45 2.50 -13.02 18.83
N LEU A 46 2.13 -11.75 19.01
CA LEU A 46 2.80 -10.63 18.32
C LEU A 46 4.21 -10.42 18.89
N SER A 47 5.17 -10.18 17.97
CA SER A 47 6.51 -9.72 18.33
C SER A 47 6.49 -8.29 18.86
N GLU A 48 7.59 -7.84 19.46
CA GLU A 48 7.70 -6.46 19.94
C GLU A 48 7.58 -5.44 18.79
N VAL A 49 8.17 -5.75 17.64
CA VAL A 49 8.07 -4.89 16.44
C VAL A 49 6.61 -4.78 15.97
N GLN A 50 5.90 -5.91 15.94
CA GLN A 50 4.48 -5.93 15.58
C GLN A 50 3.61 -5.19 16.58
N ARG A 51 3.89 -5.32 17.88
CA ARG A 51 3.19 -4.58 18.95
C ARG A 51 3.41 -3.09 18.85
N ASP A 52 4.62 -2.66 18.53
CA ASP A 52 4.93 -1.25 18.33
C ASP A 52 4.23 -0.70 17.08
N LEU A 53 4.25 -1.44 15.98
CA LEU A 53 3.52 -1.08 14.77
C LEU A 53 2.01 -0.96 15.03
N ARG A 54 1.44 -1.95 15.72
CA ARG A 54 0.03 -1.92 16.13
C ARG A 54 -0.29 -0.67 16.95
N ARG A 55 0.55 -0.31 17.89
CA ARG A 55 0.35 0.87 18.73
C ARG A 55 0.36 2.16 17.92
N ARG A 56 1.29 2.28 16.99
CA ARG A 56 1.37 3.44 16.09
C ARG A 56 0.17 3.53 15.16
N LEU A 57 -0.29 2.40 14.63
CA LEU A 57 -1.47 2.35 13.77
C LEU A 57 -2.75 2.72 14.53
N ARG A 58 -2.90 2.24 15.76
CA ARG A 58 -4.05 2.62 16.61
C ARG A 58 -4.04 4.12 16.92
N LEU A 59 -2.87 4.67 17.23
CA LEU A 59 -2.73 6.12 17.45
C LEU A 59 -3.13 6.90 16.19
N HIS A 60 -2.64 6.48 15.04
CA HIS A 60 -2.97 7.11 13.76
C HIS A 60 -4.47 7.01 13.45
N GLY A 61 -5.08 5.85 13.65
CA GLY A 61 -6.52 5.65 13.51
C GLY A 61 -7.34 6.60 14.38
N ARG A 62 -6.95 6.79 15.64
CA ARG A 62 -7.57 7.77 16.53
C ARG A 62 -7.43 9.21 15.99
N GLN A 63 -6.29 9.55 15.46
CA GLN A 63 -6.05 10.87 14.84
C GLN A 63 -6.96 11.10 13.63
N LEU A 64 -7.30 10.05 12.90
CA LEU A 64 -8.25 10.09 11.78
C LEU A 64 -9.71 10.14 12.24
N GLY A 65 -9.98 9.84 13.50
CA GLY A 65 -11.31 9.85 14.08
C GLY A 65 -11.93 8.48 14.36
N ASP A 66 -11.16 7.40 14.20
CA ASP A 66 -11.62 6.05 14.55
C ASP A 66 -11.66 5.84 16.06
N PRO A 67 -12.68 5.15 16.59
CA PRO A 67 -12.80 4.85 18.02
C PRO A 67 -11.92 3.66 18.42
N LEU A 68 -10.62 3.90 18.60
CA LEU A 68 -9.61 2.92 18.99
C LEU A 68 -9.05 3.23 20.39
N ASN A 69 -9.93 3.31 21.37
CA ASN A 69 -9.61 3.78 22.74
C ASN A 69 -9.83 2.73 23.83
N GLY A 70 -10.00 1.46 23.46
CA GLY A 70 -10.23 0.37 24.40
C GLY A 70 -11.70 0.15 24.77
N GLY A 71 -12.62 0.84 24.11
CA GLY A 71 -14.06 0.68 24.29
C GLY A 71 -14.62 -0.61 23.67
N LYS A 72 -15.92 -0.83 23.84
CA LYS A 72 -16.60 -2.04 23.34
C LYS A 72 -16.84 -2.04 21.83
N GLU A 73 -16.89 -0.87 21.21
CA GLU A 73 -17.17 -0.70 19.79
C GLU A 73 -15.97 -0.06 19.10
N GLU A 74 -14.88 -0.82 19.02
CA GLU A 74 -13.74 -0.38 18.25
C GLU A 74 -13.95 -0.68 16.77
N HIS A 75 -13.67 0.30 15.91
CA HIS A 75 -13.58 0.10 14.47
C HIS A 75 -12.46 0.95 13.88
N MET A 76 -12.02 0.56 12.69
CA MET A 76 -10.85 1.15 12.04
C MET A 76 -11.13 1.54 10.58
N ASP A 77 -12.36 1.93 10.28
CA ASP A 77 -12.81 2.17 8.90
C ASP A 77 -12.01 3.27 8.20
N ARG A 78 -11.72 4.36 8.90
CA ARG A 78 -10.91 5.45 8.35
C ARG A 78 -9.45 5.06 8.17
N LEU A 79 -8.91 4.30 9.10
CA LEU A 79 -7.56 3.76 8.99
C LEU A 79 -7.43 2.80 7.80
N VAL A 80 -8.41 1.93 7.61
CA VAL A 80 -8.47 1.01 6.45
C VAL A 80 -8.46 1.80 5.14
N GLU A 81 -9.29 2.81 5.02
CA GLU A 81 -9.35 3.65 3.83
C GLU A 81 -8.01 4.33 3.54
N GLU A 82 -7.37 4.88 4.54
CA GLU A 82 -6.08 5.56 4.38
C GLU A 82 -4.95 4.59 4.01
N VAL A 83 -4.84 3.47 4.71
CA VAL A 83 -3.83 2.45 4.42
C VAL A 83 -4.00 1.91 2.99
N ALA A 84 -5.24 1.62 2.60
CA ALA A 84 -5.55 1.17 1.24
C ALA A 84 -5.18 2.22 0.19
N TYR A 85 -5.52 3.48 0.44
CA TYR A 85 -5.20 4.59 -0.45
C TYR A 85 -3.69 4.79 -0.60
N GLU A 86 -2.95 4.82 0.49
CA GLU A 86 -1.49 4.99 0.45
C GLU A 86 -0.81 3.85 -0.32
N HIS A 87 -1.22 2.61 -0.06
CA HIS A 87 -0.66 1.45 -0.76
C HIS A 87 -0.98 1.49 -2.25
N TRP A 88 -2.24 1.74 -2.61
CA TRP A 88 -2.68 1.84 -3.99
C TRP A 88 -1.96 2.96 -4.73
N HIS A 89 -1.88 4.13 -4.13
CA HIS A 89 -1.21 5.30 -4.70
C HIS A 89 0.28 5.04 -4.92
N ARG A 90 0.94 4.41 -3.96
CA ARG A 90 2.36 4.06 -4.05
C ARG A 90 2.62 3.09 -5.21
N MET A 91 1.78 2.07 -5.37
CA MET A 91 1.91 1.09 -6.45
C MET A 91 1.63 1.72 -7.82
N LEU A 92 0.62 2.55 -7.91
CA LEU A 92 0.30 3.27 -9.15
C LEU A 92 1.43 4.22 -9.55
N PHE A 93 2.00 4.92 -8.61
CA PHE A 93 3.13 5.82 -8.85
C PHE A 93 4.37 5.06 -9.32
N ALA A 94 4.69 3.94 -8.66
CA ALA A 94 5.80 3.08 -9.08
C ALA A 94 5.61 2.57 -10.52
N ARG A 95 4.40 2.14 -10.88
CA ARG A 95 4.09 1.71 -12.23
C ARG A 95 4.22 2.85 -13.24
N PHE A 96 3.73 4.02 -12.91
CA PHE A 96 3.87 5.20 -13.77
C PHE A 96 5.34 5.51 -14.05
N LEU A 97 6.18 5.49 -13.03
CA LEU A 97 7.62 5.71 -13.20
C LEU A 97 8.27 4.63 -14.07
N ALA A 98 7.92 3.36 -13.83
CA ALA A 98 8.47 2.24 -14.62
C ALA A 98 8.09 2.33 -16.11
N GLU A 99 6.82 2.64 -16.41
CA GLU A 99 6.32 2.76 -17.77
C GLU A 99 6.91 3.96 -18.53
N ASN A 100 7.44 4.95 -17.83
CA ASN A 100 8.05 6.15 -18.43
C ASN A 100 9.58 6.17 -18.28
N ASP A 101 10.20 5.05 -17.95
CA ASP A 101 11.66 4.91 -17.77
C ASP A 101 12.23 5.86 -16.71
N LEU A 102 11.42 6.17 -15.68
CA LEU A 102 11.79 7.06 -14.58
C LEU A 102 12.02 6.34 -13.25
N LEU A 103 11.76 5.04 -13.19
CA LEU A 103 12.04 4.23 -12.00
C LEU A 103 13.52 3.85 -12.02
N MET A 104 14.29 4.34 -11.04
CA MET A 104 15.75 4.26 -11.07
C MET A 104 16.29 3.28 -10.03
N TYR A 105 17.10 2.34 -10.50
CA TYR A 105 17.96 1.51 -9.66
C TYR A 105 19.22 2.33 -9.28
N PRO A 106 19.60 2.38 -7.99
CA PRO A 106 20.76 3.13 -7.54
C PRO A 106 22.06 2.36 -7.77
N ASP A 107 22.53 2.34 -9.02
CA ASP A 107 23.79 1.69 -9.37
C ASP A 107 25.00 2.59 -9.02
N PRO A 108 26.13 2.04 -8.53
CA PRO A 108 27.33 2.83 -8.21
C PRO A 108 27.91 3.63 -9.39
N GLU A 109 27.70 3.17 -10.62
CA GLU A 109 28.15 3.86 -11.83
C GLU A 109 27.15 4.91 -12.33
N GLY A 110 26.00 5.03 -11.69
CA GLY A 110 24.94 5.98 -12.03
C GLY A 110 23.58 5.32 -12.06
N PRO A 111 22.49 6.11 -11.89
CA PRO A 111 21.14 5.54 -11.88
C PRO A 111 20.79 4.84 -13.20
N VAL A 112 20.17 3.67 -13.10
CA VAL A 112 19.73 2.87 -14.24
C VAL A 112 18.22 2.71 -14.19
N ALA A 113 17.53 3.00 -15.29
CA ALA A 113 16.09 2.80 -15.40
C ALA A 113 15.74 1.31 -15.35
N VAL A 114 14.77 0.95 -14.52
CA VAL A 114 14.30 -0.43 -14.37
C VAL A 114 12.79 -0.52 -14.64
N SER A 115 12.39 -1.69 -15.17
CA SER A 115 10.97 -2.05 -15.35
C SER A 115 10.44 -2.79 -14.13
N LEU A 116 9.12 -3.04 -14.11
CA LEU A 116 8.53 -3.88 -13.07
C LEU A 116 9.04 -5.33 -13.13
N VAL A 117 9.31 -5.84 -14.34
CA VAL A 117 9.92 -7.19 -14.53
C VAL A 117 11.32 -7.21 -13.94
N ASP A 118 12.11 -6.17 -14.16
CA ASP A 118 13.44 -6.05 -13.55
C ASP A 118 13.35 -6.06 -12.03
N CYS A 119 12.37 -5.40 -11.46
CA CYS A 119 12.14 -5.40 -10.01
C CYS A 119 11.78 -6.79 -9.48
N GLU A 120 11.00 -7.58 -10.21
CA GLU A 120 10.72 -8.97 -9.84
C GLU A 120 11.99 -9.81 -9.82
N ASP A 121 12.84 -9.67 -10.82
CA ASP A 121 14.10 -10.39 -10.92
C ASP A 121 15.09 -9.99 -9.82
N LEU A 122 15.08 -8.72 -9.41
CA LEU A 122 15.97 -8.19 -8.36
C LEU A 122 15.45 -8.40 -6.94
N ALA A 123 14.16 -8.68 -6.77
CA ALA A 123 13.53 -8.69 -5.43
C ALA A 123 14.20 -9.65 -4.44
N ALA A 124 14.60 -10.84 -4.88
CA ALA A 124 15.27 -11.82 -4.03
C ALA A 124 16.67 -11.35 -3.59
N ASP A 125 17.42 -10.72 -4.48
CA ASP A 125 18.78 -10.23 -4.21
C ASP A 125 18.77 -8.97 -3.30
N GLU A 126 17.70 -8.17 -3.40
CA GLU A 126 17.54 -6.93 -2.63
C GLU A 126 16.73 -7.14 -1.32
N ASP A 127 16.50 -8.38 -0.94
CA ASP A 127 15.76 -8.75 0.28
C ASP A 127 14.35 -8.11 0.36
N ALA A 128 13.69 -8.01 -0.78
CA ALA A 128 12.32 -7.54 -0.88
C ALA A 128 11.35 -8.72 -0.99
N ALA A 129 10.13 -8.57 -0.47
CA ALA A 129 9.13 -9.63 -0.49
C ALA A 129 8.66 -9.97 -1.91
N ASN A 130 8.62 -8.97 -2.79
CA ASN A 130 8.25 -9.13 -4.20
C ASN A 130 8.69 -7.93 -5.03
N GLY A 131 8.52 -8.00 -6.35
CA GLY A 131 8.89 -6.93 -7.26
C GLY A 131 8.15 -5.62 -7.03
N TRP A 132 6.90 -5.68 -6.60
CA TRP A 132 6.10 -4.48 -6.30
C TRP A 132 6.63 -3.71 -5.08
N GLU A 133 7.02 -4.42 -4.03
CA GLU A 133 7.65 -3.80 -2.87
C GLU A 133 8.95 -3.10 -3.23
N LEU A 134 9.78 -3.76 -4.04
CA LEU A 134 11.03 -3.19 -4.52
C LEU A 134 10.79 -1.96 -5.39
N ALA A 135 9.85 -2.05 -6.35
CA ALA A 135 9.48 -0.91 -7.20
C ALA A 135 8.99 0.28 -6.36
N ALA A 136 8.16 0.03 -5.34
CA ALA A 136 7.69 1.07 -4.44
C ALA A 136 8.83 1.72 -3.65
N SER A 137 9.84 0.96 -3.26
CA SER A 137 11.02 1.49 -2.56
C SER A 137 11.85 2.41 -3.47
N TYR A 138 12.01 2.05 -4.74
CA TYR A 138 12.73 2.89 -5.71
C TYR A 138 11.94 4.15 -6.09
N ALA A 139 10.62 4.12 -6.01
CA ALA A 139 9.75 5.25 -6.30
C ALA A 139 9.66 6.26 -5.14
N ALA A 140 10.09 5.86 -3.96
CA ALA A 140 10.00 6.69 -2.76
C ALA A 140 10.97 7.89 -2.75
#